data_3f9ea6c5191d12a9963945a3d141e331
#
_entry.id   3f9ea6c5191d12a9963945a3d141e331
#
_cell.length_a   1.000
_cell.length_b   1.000
_cell.length_c   1.000
_cell.angle_alpha   90.00
_cell.angle_beta   90.00
_cell.angle_gamma   90.00
#
_symmetry.space_group_name_H-M   'P 1'
#
loop_
_entity.id
_entity.type
_entity.pdbx_description
1 polymer ?
#
loop_
_entity_poly.entity_id
_entity_poly.type
_entity_poly.pdbx_seq_one_letter_code
_entity_poly.pdbx_strand_id
1 'polypeptide(L)'
;MVGAEYIVLLEQYLPRIFGFSVMKTNSRAEAEDLSQDIAYQVLRAINAGKKIENFNAFVWSVSNRTFYNYLRRKKHACIEYLSDSIVSDNSIESDYILSEQMNDMRRELSRLSKRYRRALVMFYFDGKSCEAIAAETGTSVGTVKWWLHEGREQIAKGMDTMRKYGEKSYKPGRLIVSCKGTPGLGGEPMCCVRSMAAQNILLAAYKSPTSIEELCGELGISAVYIEDDVEYLRDNMLLCEVSAGRYQTDFVILPGNSTDVAEKLYNACFPAYYDALITYLNKYRDELLAPENNIAAFTWKRLLWVYLHIVGDILLGRFKAEVCHTHCYDDIPDRPNGGRGIALGFDNSNRVGAGAASIELPEYAYFDGPVNRDLKEFAQDFFHFWSGLDSRLFFDLPGGVFELCRRIIKGELVPDELGEEQKCLFSAAIENGLFVKRNDVFVPNYFFIGREGRLLIENIALGFYDTARPYFEAAWSMILDKYKSDIPKRLWPQSADFLSNHLSAFVTCSFYEAIKRGDISTECAKPAPWLSLFTSEP
;
A
#
# COMPACT_ATOMS: atom_id res chain seq x y z
N MET A 1 38.85 46.48 32.25
CA MET A 1 39.16 45.20 32.92
C MET A 1 38.05 44.12 32.67
N VAL A 2 36.81 44.49 32.65
CA VAL A 2 35.69 43.50 32.46
C VAL A 2 35.67 42.79 31.09
N GLY A 3 36.22 43.42 30.03
CA GLY A 3 36.24 42.82 28.70
C GLY A 3 37.24 41.66 28.49
N ALA A 4 38.39 41.71 29.20
CA ALA A 4 39.42 40.69 29.06
C ALA A 4 38.99 39.31 29.63
N GLU A 5 38.22 39.29 30.72
CA GLU A 5 37.70 38.07 31.34
C GLU A 5 36.66 37.38 30.42
N TYR A 6 35.84 38.15 29.74
CA TYR A 6 34.87 37.56 28.81
C TYR A 6 35.51 37.02 27.53
N ILE A 7 36.66 37.57 27.10
CA ILE A 7 37.41 37.03 25.95
C ILE A 7 37.96 35.65 26.28
N VAL A 8 38.58 35.49 27.46
CA VAL A 8 39.08 34.19 27.93
C VAL A 8 37.94 33.17 28.08
N LEU A 9 36.80 33.61 28.59
CA LEU A 9 35.63 32.74 28.65
C LEU A 9 35.13 32.36 27.25
N LEU A 10 35.13 33.29 26.29
CA LEU A 10 34.70 33.00 24.91
C LEU A 10 35.60 31.92 24.28
N GLU A 11 36.93 31.98 24.47
CA GLU A 11 37.84 30.97 23.97
C GLU A 11 37.49 29.58 24.47
N GLN A 12 37.07 29.44 25.73
CA GLN A 12 36.60 28.16 26.29
C GLN A 12 35.26 27.67 25.66
N TYR A 13 34.48 28.59 25.09
CA TYR A 13 33.21 28.27 24.44
C TYR A 13 33.34 27.97 22.93
N LEU A 14 34.45 28.36 22.29
CA LEU A 14 34.64 28.15 20.84
C LEU A 14 34.43 26.69 20.40
N PRO A 15 34.96 25.65 21.08
CA PRO A 15 34.67 24.26 20.69
C PRO A 15 33.17 23.89 20.80
N ARG A 16 32.47 24.46 21.79
CA ARG A 16 31.06 24.24 22.01
C ARG A 16 30.18 24.95 20.97
N ILE A 17 30.59 26.19 20.60
CA ILE A 17 29.95 26.97 19.52
C ILE A 17 30.15 26.23 18.19
N PHE A 18 31.33 25.70 17.92
CA PHE A 18 31.60 24.90 16.73
C PHE A 18 30.74 23.64 16.71
N GLY A 19 30.68 22.87 17.81
CA GLY A 19 29.82 21.71 17.96
C GLY A 19 28.33 22.04 17.71
N PHE A 20 27.85 23.17 18.24
CA PHE A 20 26.50 23.67 17.95
C PHE A 20 26.31 23.95 16.45
N SER A 21 27.28 24.60 15.82
CA SER A 21 27.21 24.95 14.39
C SER A 21 27.21 23.70 13.51
N VAL A 22 28.03 22.70 13.82
CA VAL A 22 28.03 21.38 13.15
C VAL A 22 26.67 20.71 13.26
N MET A 23 26.01 20.78 14.42
CA MET A 23 24.67 20.21 14.60
C MET A 23 23.57 20.94 13.83
N LYS A 24 23.79 22.16 13.41
CA LYS A 24 22.78 23.03 12.79
C LYS A 24 22.98 23.25 11.28
N THR A 25 24.09 22.77 10.72
CA THR A 25 24.45 22.95 9.31
C THR A 25 24.66 21.60 8.62
N ASN A 26 24.70 21.61 7.29
CA ASN A 26 24.80 20.38 6.49
C ASN A 26 26.22 20.10 5.98
N SER A 27 27.15 21.03 6.17
CA SER A 27 28.56 20.86 5.79
C SER A 27 29.50 21.49 6.82
N ARG A 28 30.75 21.02 6.83
CA ARG A 28 31.79 21.57 7.71
C ARG A 28 32.07 23.04 7.44
N ALA A 29 32.13 23.44 6.16
CA ALA A 29 32.33 24.82 5.77
C ALA A 29 31.21 25.72 6.31
N GLU A 30 29.95 25.31 6.17
CA GLU A 30 28.82 26.04 6.77
C GLU A 30 28.89 26.10 8.31
N ALA A 31 29.38 25.04 8.94
CA ALA A 31 29.57 25.00 10.39
C ALA A 31 30.68 25.97 10.85
N GLU A 32 31.78 26.03 10.11
CA GLU A 32 32.88 26.97 10.36
C GLU A 32 32.40 28.43 10.21
N ASP A 33 31.69 28.75 9.12
CA ASP A 33 31.12 30.05 8.88
C ASP A 33 30.11 30.45 9.98
N LEU A 34 29.18 29.56 10.33
CA LEU A 34 28.21 29.83 11.39
C LEU A 34 28.89 30.02 12.74
N SER A 35 29.92 29.18 13.05
CA SER A 35 30.64 29.30 14.31
C SER A 35 31.42 30.60 14.41
N GLN A 36 32.05 31.07 13.32
CA GLN A 36 32.72 32.36 13.23
C GLN A 36 31.73 33.52 13.37
N ASP A 37 30.59 33.45 12.70
CA ASP A 37 29.52 34.45 12.83
C ASP A 37 29.03 34.55 14.29
N ILE A 38 28.84 33.41 14.97
CA ILE A 38 28.45 33.42 16.39
C ILE A 38 29.53 34.03 17.26
N ALA A 39 30.79 33.60 17.12
CA ALA A 39 31.92 34.13 17.88
C ALA A 39 32.08 35.62 17.66
N TYR A 40 31.93 36.08 16.42
CA TYR A 40 31.98 37.51 16.08
C TYR A 40 30.85 38.33 16.77
N GLN A 41 29.63 37.84 16.78
CA GLN A 41 28.51 38.53 17.43
C GLN A 41 28.67 38.57 18.95
N VAL A 42 29.23 37.51 19.57
CA VAL A 42 29.56 37.50 21.00
C VAL A 42 30.64 38.53 21.30
N LEU A 43 31.76 38.52 20.54
CA LEU A 43 32.84 39.50 20.65
C LEU A 43 32.36 40.95 20.48
N ARG A 44 31.52 41.18 19.48
CA ARG A 44 30.93 42.49 19.23
C ARG A 44 30.11 43.02 20.42
N ALA A 45 29.34 42.12 21.07
CA ALA A 45 28.56 42.48 22.24
C ALA A 45 29.43 42.76 23.48
N ILE A 46 30.53 41.99 23.67
CA ILE A 46 31.52 42.22 24.72
C ILE A 46 32.18 43.57 24.52
N ASN A 47 32.64 43.90 23.31
CA ASN A 47 33.28 45.16 22.97
C ASN A 47 32.32 46.36 23.06
N ALA A 48 31.03 46.16 22.90
CA ALA A 48 30.01 47.20 23.10
C ALA A 48 29.71 47.47 24.58
N GLY A 49 30.43 46.84 25.52
CA GLY A 49 30.31 47.12 26.96
C GLY A 49 29.01 46.61 27.59
N LYS A 50 28.30 45.69 26.97
CA LYS A 50 27.09 45.11 27.55
C LYS A 50 27.40 44.36 28.85
N LYS A 51 26.68 44.68 29.90
CA LYS A 51 26.73 43.93 31.15
C LYS A 51 26.11 42.56 30.96
N ILE A 52 26.91 41.51 31.03
CA ILE A 52 26.46 40.12 30.83
C ILE A 52 26.40 39.47 32.23
N GLU A 53 25.18 39.21 32.71
CA GLU A 53 24.98 38.61 34.03
C GLU A 53 25.25 37.10 34.02
N ASN A 54 24.92 36.42 32.93
CA ASN A 54 25.16 34.99 32.74
C ASN A 54 25.74 34.75 31.34
N PHE A 55 27.07 34.52 31.28
CA PHE A 55 27.80 34.39 30.03
C PHE A 55 27.34 33.15 29.23
N ASN A 56 27.02 32.05 29.91
CA ASN A 56 26.54 30.84 29.25
C ASN A 56 25.20 31.06 28.54
N ALA A 57 24.22 31.61 29.27
CA ALA A 57 22.90 31.93 28.69
C ALA A 57 23.01 32.93 27.53
N PHE A 58 23.92 33.92 27.66
CA PHE A 58 24.16 34.92 26.64
C PHE A 58 24.74 34.30 25.36
N VAL A 59 25.78 33.45 25.45
CA VAL A 59 26.39 32.77 24.28
C VAL A 59 25.34 31.97 23.54
N TRP A 60 24.52 31.19 24.24
CA TRP A 60 23.49 30.36 23.58
C TRP A 60 22.34 31.15 22.99
N SER A 61 21.98 32.26 23.61
CA SER A 61 20.99 33.23 23.03
C SER A 61 21.50 33.84 21.73
N VAL A 62 22.78 34.24 21.69
CA VAL A 62 23.44 34.74 20.47
C VAL A 62 23.54 33.67 19.42
N SER A 63 23.93 32.44 19.79
CA SER A 63 24.05 31.29 18.89
C SER A 63 22.73 30.98 18.16
N ASN A 64 21.64 30.90 18.93
CA ASN A 64 20.32 30.65 18.35
C ASN A 64 19.87 31.78 17.42
N ARG A 65 20.05 33.02 17.84
CA ARG A 65 19.69 34.19 17.03
C ARG A 65 20.47 34.23 15.71
N THR A 66 21.77 33.98 15.77
CA THR A 66 22.66 33.94 14.59
C THR A 66 22.27 32.83 13.65
N PHE A 67 21.93 31.65 14.17
CA PHE A 67 21.45 30.54 13.39
C PHE A 67 20.12 30.82 12.68
N TYR A 68 19.14 31.47 13.34
CA TYR A 68 17.91 31.90 12.68
C TYR A 68 18.13 32.88 11.55
N ASN A 69 19.10 33.82 11.73
CA ASN A 69 19.49 34.76 10.68
C ASN A 69 20.21 34.04 9.51
N TYR A 70 21.03 33.03 9.81
CA TYR A 70 21.65 32.14 8.80
C TYR A 70 20.59 31.43 7.98
N LEU A 71 19.58 30.78 8.61
CA LEU A 71 18.47 30.14 7.91
C LEU A 71 17.68 31.09 7.02
N ARG A 72 17.45 32.31 7.48
CA ARG A 72 16.75 33.34 6.70
C ARG A 72 17.55 33.73 5.46
N ARG A 73 18.87 33.91 5.58
CA ARG A 73 19.77 34.19 4.44
C ARG A 73 19.79 33.03 3.45
N LYS A 74 19.90 31.78 3.94
CA LYS A 74 19.91 30.57 3.10
C LYS A 74 18.61 30.40 2.33
N LYS A 75 17.46 30.72 2.91
CA LYS A 75 16.16 30.68 2.23
C LYS A 75 16.07 31.70 1.08
N HIS A 76 16.70 32.89 1.20
CA HIS A 76 16.80 33.84 0.11
C HIS A 76 17.80 33.45 -0.96
N ALA A 77 18.94 32.85 -0.59
CA ALA A 77 19.95 32.38 -1.54
C ALA A 77 19.50 31.16 -2.36
N CYS A 78 18.61 30.30 -1.82
CA CYS A 78 18.08 29.15 -2.56
C CYS A 78 17.18 29.52 -3.75
N ILE A 79 16.74 30.78 -3.83
CA ILE A 79 15.96 31.28 -4.97
C ILE A 79 16.88 31.75 -6.11
N GLU A 80 18.14 32.08 -5.84
CA GLU A 80 19.13 32.55 -6.83
C GLU A 80 20.07 31.46 -7.38
N TYR A 81 20.18 30.28 -6.74
CA TYR A 81 21.15 29.24 -7.10
C TYR A 81 20.52 28.00 -7.79
N LEU A 82 19.66 28.22 -8.79
CA LEU A 82 19.33 27.19 -9.77
C LEU A 82 20.16 27.31 -11.06
N SER A 83 21.27 28.07 -11.03
CA SER A 83 22.24 28.06 -12.11
C SER A 83 23.66 27.94 -11.56
N ASP A 84 24.34 26.93 -12.07
CA ASP A 84 25.77 26.65 -12.00
C ASP A 84 26.25 25.73 -10.87
N SER A 85 26.29 24.46 -11.21
CA SER A 85 27.12 23.43 -10.61
C SER A 85 28.54 23.48 -11.18
N ILE A 86 29.59 23.43 -10.38
CA ILE A 86 30.84 22.71 -10.67
C ILE A 86 31.56 22.35 -9.36
N VAL A 87 32.03 21.11 -9.36
CA VAL A 87 32.72 20.30 -8.38
C VAL A 87 34.10 20.87 -8.02
N SER A 88 34.50 20.80 -6.74
CA SER A 88 35.90 20.64 -6.37
C SER A 88 36.04 19.61 -5.24
N ASP A 89 36.84 18.64 -5.55
CA ASP A 89 37.21 17.43 -4.82
C ASP A 89 38.20 17.80 -3.69
N ASN A 90 37.96 17.29 -2.46
CA ASN A 90 38.97 16.96 -1.42
C ASN A 90 38.52 17.09 0.04
N SER A 91 37.24 16.93 0.38
CA SER A 91 36.84 16.85 1.79
C SER A 91 35.71 15.85 2.09
N ILE A 92 35.38 15.02 1.10
CA ILE A 92 34.18 14.15 1.14
C ILE A 92 34.25 13.12 2.28
N GLU A 93 35.41 12.59 2.58
CA GLU A 93 35.59 11.51 3.55
C GLU A 93 35.45 11.99 5.01
N SER A 94 36.04 13.16 5.35
CA SER A 94 35.94 13.74 6.69
C SER A 94 34.57 14.32 7.01
N ASP A 95 33.89 14.88 6.00
CA ASP A 95 32.53 15.40 6.12
C ASP A 95 31.51 14.26 6.23
N TYR A 96 31.78 13.14 5.54
CA TYR A 96 30.97 11.92 5.63
C TYR A 96 31.05 11.29 7.03
N ILE A 97 32.24 11.13 7.59
CA ILE A 97 32.45 10.57 8.94
C ILE A 97 31.79 11.43 10.02
N LEU A 98 31.91 12.76 9.94
CA LEU A 98 31.26 13.69 10.87
C LEU A 98 29.74 13.64 10.74
N SER A 99 29.23 13.56 9.53
CA SER A 99 27.79 13.42 9.24
C SER A 99 27.26 12.11 9.82
N GLU A 100 27.99 11.02 9.69
CA GLU A 100 27.62 9.70 10.21
C GLU A 100 27.62 9.67 11.73
N GLN A 101 28.64 10.20 12.39
CA GLN A 101 28.70 10.34 13.86
C GLN A 101 27.56 11.21 14.40
N MET A 102 27.21 12.29 13.70
CA MET A 102 26.09 13.15 14.08
C MET A 102 24.74 12.46 13.92
N ASN A 103 24.59 11.66 12.88
CA ASN A 103 23.38 10.86 12.68
C ASN A 103 23.28 9.76 13.74
N ASP A 104 24.37 9.14 14.12
CA ASP A 104 24.42 8.15 15.19
C ASP A 104 24.05 8.77 16.54
N MET A 105 24.59 9.94 16.86
CA MET A 105 24.22 10.68 18.08
C MET A 105 22.72 11.06 18.09
N ARG A 106 22.17 11.53 16.97
CA ARG A 106 20.73 11.82 16.85
C ARG A 106 19.87 10.57 17.04
N ARG A 107 20.32 9.44 16.49
CA ARG A 107 19.66 8.14 16.67
C ARG A 107 19.70 7.69 18.12
N GLU A 108 20.84 7.76 18.78
CA GLU A 108 20.96 7.40 20.19
C GLU A 108 20.15 8.34 21.10
N LEU A 109 20.14 9.65 20.80
CA LEU A 109 19.27 10.61 21.50
C LEU A 109 17.78 10.26 21.34
N SER A 110 17.37 9.85 20.14
CA SER A 110 15.96 9.48 19.88
C SER A 110 15.52 8.22 20.61
N ARG A 111 16.46 7.34 20.99
CA ARG A 111 16.21 6.09 21.70
C ARG A 111 16.10 6.22 23.21
N LEU A 112 16.61 7.31 23.75
CA LEU A 112 16.51 7.55 25.18
C LEU A 112 15.05 7.61 25.62
N SER A 113 14.75 7.10 26.79
CA SER A 113 13.44 7.27 27.41
C SER A 113 13.06 8.76 27.45
N LYS A 114 11.77 9.05 27.34
CA LYS A 114 11.20 10.41 27.25
C LYS A 114 11.81 11.38 28.29
N ARG A 115 12.03 10.92 29.53
CA ARG A 115 12.60 11.73 30.63
C ARG A 115 14.06 12.15 30.36
N TYR A 116 14.93 11.24 29.93
CA TYR A 116 16.34 11.54 29.65
C TYR A 116 16.48 12.41 28.41
N ARG A 117 15.77 12.06 27.34
CA ARG A 117 15.77 12.80 26.08
C ARG A 117 15.30 14.24 26.30
N ARG A 118 14.16 14.42 27.01
CA ARG A 118 13.63 15.75 27.30
C ARG A 118 14.61 16.58 28.12
N ALA A 119 15.21 16.03 29.16
CA ALA A 119 16.20 16.72 29.97
C ALA A 119 17.42 17.15 29.15
N LEU A 120 17.95 16.27 28.27
CA LEU A 120 19.07 16.60 27.40
C LEU A 120 18.73 17.68 26.37
N VAL A 121 17.55 17.59 25.74
CA VAL A 121 17.08 18.62 24.80
C VAL A 121 16.95 19.97 25.49
N MET A 122 16.26 20.03 26.63
CA MET A 122 16.09 21.27 27.39
C MET A 122 17.41 21.86 27.85
N PHE A 123 18.39 21.03 28.23
CA PHE A 123 19.69 21.50 28.69
C PHE A 123 20.60 21.95 27.55
N TYR A 124 20.76 21.11 26.50
CA TYR A 124 21.73 21.37 25.43
C TYR A 124 21.18 22.19 24.27
N PHE A 125 19.90 22.09 23.97
CA PHE A 125 19.27 22.77 22.82
C PHE A 125 18.48 24.02 23.26
N ASP A 126 17.71 23.94 24.36
CA ASP A 126 16.93 25.06 24.86
C ASP A 126 17.74 25.98 25.81
N GLY A 127 18.96 25.53 26.21
CA GLY A 127 19.85 26.31 27.08
C GLY A 127 19.33 26.51 28.50
N LYS A 128 18.42 25.65 28.97
CA LYS A 128 17.81 25.76 30.31
C LYS A 128 18.77 25.29 31.40
N SER A 129 18.75 25.96 32.57
CA SER A 129 19.48 25.52 33.74
C SER A 129 18.80 24.28 34.37
N CYS A 130 19.56 23.51 35.17
CA CYS A 130 18.99 22.36 35.87
C CYS A 130 17.83 22.75 36.79
N GLU A 131 17.85 23.95 37.37
CA GLU A 131 16.79 24.49 38.20
C GLU A 131 15.52 24.79 37.39
N ALA A 132 15.69 25.36 36.19
CA ALA A 132 14.57 25.62 35.28
C ALA A 132 13.93 24.33 34.78
N ILE A 133 14.75 23.34 34.44
CA ILE A 133 14.27 22.00 34.03
C ILE A 133 13.55 21.31 35.17
N ALA A 134 14.07 21.38 36.40
CA ALA A 134 13.44 20.80 37.58
C ALA A 134 12.05 21.41 37.83
N ALA A 135 11.93 22.74 37.76
CA ALA A 135 10.66 23.46 37.89
C ALA A 135 9.64 23.04 36.83
N GLU A 136 10.07 22.93 35.55
CA GLU A 136 9.19 22.58 34.42
C GLU A 136 8.76 21.11 34.41
N THR A 137 9.62 20.22 34.93
CA THR A 137 9.35 18.79 34.98
C THR A 137 8.74 18.33 36.31
N GLY A 138 8.60 19.22 37.28
CA GLY A 138 8.07 18.92 38.61
C GLY A 138 8.98 17.97 39.43
N THR A 139 10.31 18.02 39.22
CA THR A 139 11.28 17.11 39.85
C THR A 139 12.35 17.86 40.63
N SER A 140 13.21 17.14 41.37
CA SER A 140 14.34 17.75 42.06
C SER A 140 15.50 18.07 41.10
N VAL A 141 16.30 19.08 41.39
CA VAL A 141 17.52 19.43 40.64
C VAL A 141 18.49 18.24 40.62
N GLY A 142 18.57 17.47 41.69
CA GLY A 142 19.36 16.25 41.77
C GLY A 142 18.89 15.20 40.77
N THR A 143 17.59 15.02 40.63
CA THR A 143 17.00 14.12 39.62
C THR A 143 17.32 14.56 38.19
N VAL A 144 17.25 15.86 37.89
CA VAL A 144 17.62 16.39 36.58
C VAL A 144 19.10 16.15 36.28
N LYS A 145 19.99 16.42 37.22
CA LYS A 145 21.44 16.12 37.07
C LYS A 145 21.69 14.64 36.82
N TRP A 146 20.97 13.77 37.48
CA TRP A 146 21.04 12.33 37.26
C TRP A 146 20.50 11.94 35.86
N TRP A 147 19.38 12.51 35.43
CA TRP A 147 18.88 12.27 34.07
C TRP A 147 19.87 12.69 32.99
N LEU A 148 20.51 13.84 33.17
CA LEU A 148 21.51 14.35 32.23
C LEU A 148 22.78 13.46 32.23
N HIS A 149 23.19 12.92 33.38
CA HIS A 149 24.31 12.02 33.48
C HIS A 149 23.97 10.68 32.82
N GLU A 150 22.92 10.04 33.23
CA GLU A 150 22.47 8.75 32.70
C GLU A 150 22.20 8.80 31.21
N GLY A 151 21.53 9.84 30.73
CA GLY A 151 21.26 10.03 29.30
C GLY A 151 22.55 10.16 28.48
N ARG A 152 23.57 10.85 28.98
CA ARG A 152 24.88 10.94 28.32
C ARG A 152 25.61 9.58 28.29
N GLU A 153 25.59 8.86 29.40
CA GLU A 153 26.20 7.53 29.49
C GLU A 153 25.53 6.56 28.49
N GLN A 154 24.22 6.60 28.39
CA GLN A 154 23.50 5.76 27.43
C GLN A 154 23.79 6.13 25.97
N ILE A 155 23.92 7.43 25.64
CA ILE A 155 24.35 7.87 24.30
C ILE A 155 25.79 7.39 24.03
N ALA A 156 26.72 7.61 24.97
CA ALA A 156 28.12 7.21 24.81
C ALA A 156 28.25 5.69 24.59
N LYS A 157 27.57 4.89 25.42
CA LYS A 157 27.51 3.43 25.24
C LYS A 157 26.88 3.04 23.89
N GLY A 158 25.86 3.76 23.45
CA GLY A 158 25.23 3.53 22.16
C GLY A 158 26.13 3.85 20.98
N MET A 159 26.94 4.89 21.09
CA MET A 159 27.92 5.28 20.07
C MET A 159 29.16 4.36 20.05
N ASP A 160 29.65 3.91 21.21
CA ASP A 160 30.79 2.98 21.31
C ASP A 160 30.43 1.55 20.89
N THR A 161 29.17 1.16 21.11
CA THR A 161 28.67 -0.10 20.60
C THR A 161 28.24 0.15 19.15
N MET A 162 28.94 -0.44 18.17
CA MET A 162 28.47 -0.55 16.80
C MET A 162 27.16 -1.34 16.83
N ARG A 163 26.04 -0.68 17.23
CA ARG A 163 24.71 -1.29 17.16
C ARG A 163 24.40 -1.46 15.70
N LYS A 164 24.40 -2.69 15.24
CA LYS A 164 23.90 -3.03 13.91
C LYS A 164 22.42 -2.67 13.91
N TYR A 165 22.09 -1.57 13.27
CA TYR A 165 20.69 -1.27 12.93
C TYR A 165 20.20 -2.34 11.98
N GLY A 166 18.94 -2.71 12.10
CA GLY A 166 18.32 -3.63 11.18
C GLY A 166 18.27 -3.07 9.76
N GLU A 167 18.11 -3.97 8.81
CA GLU A 167 18.10 -3.63 7.38
C GLU A 167 17.03 -2.56 7.05
N LYS A 168 15.89 -2.59 7.73
CA LYS A 168 14.77 -1.65 7.46
C LYS A 168 15.04 -0.21 7.87
N SER A 169 16.09 0.05 8.66
CA SER A 169 16.52 1.41 9.02
C SER A 169 17.13 2.18 7.84
N TYR A 170 17.73 1.49 6.88
CA TYR A 170 18.35 2.07 5.68
C TYR A 170 17.74 1.57 4.37
N LYS A 171 17.00 0.47 4.39
CA LYS A 171 16.27 -0.09 3.26
C LYS A 171 14.83 -0.40 3.68
N PRO A 172 13.98 0.63 3.82
CA PRO A 172 12.61 0.42 4.23
C PRO A 172 11.85 -0.40 3.18
N GLY A 173 11.05 -1.34 3.67
CA GLY A 173 10.19 -2.17 2.84
C GLY A 173 8.94 -1.42 2.38
N ARG A 174 8.29 -1.96 1.35
CA ARG A 174 6.98 -1.51 0.88
C ARG A 174 5.95 -2.61 1.05
N LEU A 175 4.90 -2.35 1.83
CA LEU A 175 3.78 -3.25 2.03
C LEU A 175 2.52 -2.67 1.39
N ILE A 176 1.91 -3.43 0.50
CA ILE A 176 0.56 -3.15 -0.02
C ILE A 176 -0.40 -4.06 0.73
N VAL A 177 -1.51 -3.49 1.19
CA VAL A 177 -2.58 -4.25 1.86
C VAL A 177 -3.87 -4.13 1.08
N SER A 178 -4.55 -5.24 0.91
CA SER A 178 -5.91 -5.34 0.37
C SER A 178 -6.84 -5.97 1.40
N CYS A 179 -8.12 -6.04 1.10
CA CYS A 179 -9.14 -6.62 1.97
C CYS A 179 -9.96 -7.67 1.20
N LYS A 180 -10.08 -8.87 1.77
CA LYS A 180 -11.11 -9.83 1.34
C LYS A 180 -12.36 -9.57 2.20
N GLY A 181 -13.45 -9.18 1.58
CA GLY A 181 -14.69 -8.78 2.25
C GLY A 181 -14.99 -7.29 2.09
N THR A 182 -15.77 -6.74 2.99
CA THR A 182 -16.17 -5.32 2.96
C THR A 182 -15.25 -4.49 3.83
N PRO A 183 -14.56 -3.47 3.27
CA PRO A 183 -13.75 -2.54 4.06
C PRO A 183 -14.60 -1.77 5.09
N GLY A 184 -13.94 -1.31 6.15
CA GLY A 184 -14.54 -0.40 7.12
C GLY A 184 -14.87 0.98 6.51
N LEU A 185 -15.62 1.80 7.25
CA LEU A 185 -16.09 3.12 6.79
C LEU A 185 -14.96 4.10 6.43
N GLY A 186 -13.78 3.99 7.06
CA GLY A 186 -12.58 4.76 6.72
C GLY A 186 -11.70 4.13 5.66
N GLY A 187 -12.06 2.95 5.15
CA GLY A 187 -11.25 2.15 4.21
C GLY A 187 -10.26 1.21 4.92
N GLU A 188 -10.57 0.78 6.16
CA GLU A 188 -9.76 -0.22 6.88
C GLU A 188 -9.88 -1.59 6.18
N PRO A 189 -8.80 -2.37 6.12
CA PRO A 189 -7.46 -2.21 6.73
C PRO A 189 -6.48 -1.35 5.92
N MET A 190 -6.78 -1.02 4.67
CA MET A 190 -5.84 -0.36 3.75
C MET A 190 -5.40 1.03 4.24
N CYS A 191 -6.33 1.82 4.80
CA CYS A 191 -6.03 3.16 5.30
C CYS A 191 -5.07 3.15 6.50
N CYS A 192 -5.01 2.06 7.27
CA CYS A 192 -4.15 1.91 8.43
C CYS A 192 -2.66 1.73 8.08
N VAL A 193 -2.34 1.39 6.83
CA VAL A 193 -0.99 1.02 6.38
C VAL A 193 -0.40 2.06 5.41
N ARG A 194 -0.84 3.32 5.51
CA ARG A 194 -0.35 4.40 4.62
C ARG A 194 1.04 4.89 4.97
N SER A 195 1.40 4.92 6.27
CA SER A 195 2.72 5.37 6.71
C SER A 195 3.80 4.33 6.44
N MET A 196 5.03 4.79 6.13
CA MET A 196 6.18 3.89 5.99
C MET A 196 6.53 3.20 7.31
N ALA A 197 6.29 3.86 8.45
CA ALA A 197 6.51 3.27 9.77
C ALA A 197 5.56 2.08 9.99
N ALA A 198 4.25 2.25 9.80
CA ALA A 198 3.26 1.17 9.92
C ALA A 198 3.58 -0.02 8.99
N GLN A 199 3.95 0.24 7.72
CA GLN A 199 4.36 -0.81 6.79
C GLN A 199 5.55 -1.61 7.31
N ASN A 200 6.58 -0.92 7.81
CA ASN A 200 7.81 -1.57 8.25
C ASN A 200 7.69 -2.23 9.62
N ILE A 201 6.83 -1.74 10.52
CA ILE A 201 6.45 -2.44 11.76
C ILE A 201 5.83 -3.79 11.41
N LEU A 202 4.85 -3.81 10.51
CA LEU A 202 4.18 -5.03 10.08
C LEU A 202 5.14 -6.02 9.39
N LEU A 203 6.03 -5.53 8.52
CA LEU A 203 7.04 -6.38 7.88
C LEU A 203 8.07 -6.93 8.87
N ALA A 204 8.51 -6.13 9.85
CA ALA A 204 9.48 -6.56 10.87
C ALA A 204 8.87 -7.58 11.84
N ALA A 205 7.60 -7.38 12.23
CA ALA A 205 6.88 -8.26 13.14
C ALA A 205 6.21 -9.48 12.44
N TYR A 206 6.47 -9.71 11.15
CA TYR A 206 5.76 -10.75 10.41
C TYR A 206 6.23 -12.18 10.74
N LYS A 207 7.53 -12.42 10.66
CA LYS A 207 8.09 -13.78 10.78
C LYS A 207 8.11 -14.28 12.22
N SER A 208 8.32 -13.40 13.18
CA SER A 208 8.42 -13.75 14.62
C SER A 208 7.87 -12.62 15.49
N PRO A 209 7.39 -12.97 16.71
CA PRO A 209 6.98 -11.96 17.69
C PRO A 209 8.13 -11.03 18.04
N THR A 210 7.89 -9.72 17.98
CA THR A 210 8.91 -8.67 18.11
C THR A 210 8.49 -7.65 19.17
N SER A 211 9.43 -7.25 20.04
CA SER A 211 9.17 -6.21 21.04
C SER A 211 9.30 -4.80 20.45
N ILE A 212 8.79 -3.79 21.14
CA ILE A 212 8.94 -2.38 20.74
C ILE A 212 10.43 -2.00 20.64
N GLU A 213 11.27 -2.48 21.57
CA GLU A 213 12.71 -2.22 21.54
C GLU A 213 13.39 -2.84 20.30
N GLU A 214 13.02 -4.07 19.94
CA GLU A 214 13.50 -4.73 18.73
C GLU A 214 13.03 -4.00 17.47
N LEU A 215 11.77 -3.53 17.43
CA LEU A 215 11.26 -2.71 16.34
C LEU A 215 12.01 -1.39 16.20
N CYS A 216 12.30 -0.71 17.31
CA CYS A 216 13.12 0.49 17.31
C CYS A 216 14.51 0.22 16.73
N GLY A 217 15.12 -0.92 17.08
CA GLY A 217 16.40 -1.35 16.55
C GLY A 217 16.35 -1.64 15.05
N GLU A 218 15.33 -2.36 14.60
CA GLU A 218 15.17 -2.74 13.20
C GLU A 218 14.86 -1.53 12.29
N LEU A 219 14.00 -0.64 12.75
CA LEU A 219 13.55 0.51 11.94
C LEU A 219 14.41 1.76 12.11
N GLY A 220 15.21 1.85 13.17
CA GLY A 220 15.94 3.08 13.50
C GLY A 220 15.03 4.23 13.96
N ILE A 221 13.80 3.93 14.44
CA ILE A 221 12.79 4.89 14.86
C ILE A 221 12.68 4.85 16.39
N SER A 222 12.37 6.01 16.99
CA SER A 222 12.19 6.16 18.43
C SER A 222 10.96 5.39 18.95
N ALA A 223 11.07 4.83 20.16
CA ALA A 223 9.99 4.09 20.82
C ALA A 223 8.66 4.87 20.90
N VAL A 224 8.71 6.18 21.10
CA VAL A 224 7.51 7.03 21.19
C VAL A 224 6.64 6.97 19.94
N TYR A 225 7.25 6.90 18.75
CA TYR A 225 6.50 6.78 17.49
C TYR A 225 6.07 5.34 17.22
N ILE A 226 6.91 4.37 17.61
CA ILE A 226 6.59 2.94 17.45
C ILE A 226 5.41 2.54 18.35
N GLU A 227 5.38 3.04 19.58
CA GLU A 227 4.32 2.72 20.56
C GLU A 227 2.93 3.12 20.05
N ASP A 228 2.79 4.35 19.56
CA ASP A 228 1.55 4.88 19.02
C ASP A 228 1.10 4.08 17.77
N ASP A 229 2.04 3.79 16.84
CA ASP A 229 1.74 3.01 15.64
C ASP A 229 1.38 1.55 15.99
N VAL A 230 2.06 0.92 16.95
CA VAL A 230 1.76 -0.46 17.40
C VAL A 230 0.38 -0.54 18.03
N GLU A 231 0.02 0.42 18.90
CA GLU A 231 -1.31 0.49 19.48
C GLU A 231 -2.39 0.66 18.41
N TYR A 232 -2.20 1.58 17.49
CA TYR A 232 -3.10 1.82 16.37
C TYR A 232 -3.29 0.59 15.48
N LEU A 233 -2.20 -0.10 15.11
CA LEU A 233 -2.26 -1.30 14.27
C LEU A 233 -2.92 -2.48 15.00
N ARG A 234 -2.69 -2.62 16.32
CA ARG A 234 -3.35 -3.63 17.16
C ARG A 234 -4.86 -3.39 17.22
N ASP A 235 -5.26 -2.16 17.51
CA ASP A 235 -6.68 -1.78 17.63
C ASP A 235 -7.44 -1.94 16.31
N ASN A 236 -6.72 -1.90 15.17
CA ASN A 236 -7.27 -2.18 13.84
C ASN A 236 -7.06 -3.62 13.36
N MET A 237 -6.77 -4.58 14.26
CA MET A 237 -6.64 -6.01 13.96
C MET A 237 -5.58 -6.32 12.88
N LEU A 238 -4.47 -5.58 12.88
CA LEU A 238 -3.33 -5.80 11.98
C LEU A 238 -2.10 -6.33 12.71
N LEU A 239 -2.02 -6.10 14.02
CA LEU A 239 -1.07 -6.68 14.95
C LEU A 239 -1.80 -7.37 16.09
N CYS A 240 -1.23 -8.46 16.60
CA CYS A 240 -1.68 -9.06 17.85
C CYS A 240 -0.52 -9.14 18.84
N GLU A 241 -0.82 -9.03 20.13
CA GLU A 241 0.11 -9.31 21.21
C GLU A 241 0.08 -10.81 21.50
N VAL A 242 1.14 -11.54 21.12
CA VAL A 242 1.22 -13.00 21.29
C VAL A 242 1.78 -13.41 22.66
N SER A 243 2.48 -12.51 23.30
CA SER A 243 2.93 -12.61 24.71
C SER A 243 3.24 -11.20 25.22
N ALA A 244 3.37 -11.02 26.54
CA ALA A 244 3.54 -9.71 27.14
C ALA A 244 4.63 -8.87 26.47
N GLY A 245 4.24 -7.75 25.85
CA GLY A 245 5.12 -6.81 25.14
C GLY A 245 5.72 -7.33 23.84
N ARG A 246 5.21 -8.44 23.29
CA ARG A 246 5.68 -8.98 21.99
C ARG A 246 4.54 -9.07 21.01
N TYR A 247 4.72 -8.41 19.90
CA TYR A 247 3.71 -8.20 18.86
C TYR A 247 4.04 -8.98 17.59
N GLN A 248 3.04 -9.49 16.92
CA GLN A 248 3.19 -10.15 15.62
C GLN A 248 2.09 -9.69 14.67
N THR A 249 2.43 -9.57 13.39
CA THR A 249 1.47 -9.27 12.32
C THR A 249 0.41 -10.36 12.24
N ASP A 250 -0.87 -9.94 12.19
CA ASP A 250 -2.02 -10.84 12.30
C ASP A 250 -2.74 -11.09 10.99
N PHE A 251 -2.03 -11.02 9.88
CA PHE A 251 -2.53 -11.37 8.55
C PHE A 251 -1.38 -11.86 7.67
N VAL A 252 -1.74 -12.55 6.59
CA VAL A 252 -0.78 -13.14 5.65
C VAL A 252 -0.13 -12.05 4.79
N ILE A 253 1.21 -12.06 4.72
CA ILE A 253 2.00 -11.23 3.82
C ILE A 253 2.79 -12.15 2.88
N LEU A 254 2.59 -11.98 1.57
CA LEU A 254 3.33 -12.71 0.56
C LEU A 254 4.37 -11.81 -0.13
N PRO A 255 5.46 -12.39 -0.66
CA PRO A 255 6.37 -11.66 -1.55
C PRO A 255 5.63 -11.11 -2.77
N GLY A 256 5.93 -9.87 -3.15
CA GLY A 256 5.28 -9.19 -4.29
C GLY A 256 5.54 -9.80 -5.67
N ASN A 257 6.41 -10.80 -5.77
CA ASN A 257 6.73 -11.52 -7.00
C ASN A 257 5.87 -12.78 -7.15
N SER A 258 4.59 -12.61 -7.49
CA SER A 258 3.71 -13.74 -7.80
C SER A 258 3.81 -14.22 -9.26
N THR A 259 4.56 -13.52 -10.11
CA THR A 259 4.67 -13.81 -11.55
C THR A 259 5.22 -15.19 -11.85
N ASP A 260 6.22 -15.65 -11.09
CA ASP A 260 6.78 -17.01 -11.28
C ASP A 260 5.82 -18.14 -10.89
N VAL A 261 4.80 -17.88 -10.06
CA VAL A 261 3.76 -18.90 -9.78
C VAL A 261 2.84 -19.04 -10.98
N ALA A 262 2.36 -17.93 -11.52
CA ALA A 262 1.49 -17.94 -12.69
C ALA A 262 2.17 -18.59 -13.90
N GLU A 263 3.46 -18.27 -14.14
CA GLU A 263 4.24 -18.86 -15.22
C GLU A 263 4.44 -20.37 -15.04
N LYS A 264 4.78 -20.82 -13.83
CA LYS A 264 4.93 -22.26 -13.55
C LYS A 264 3.61 -23.01 -13.69
N LEU A 265 2.51 -22.43 -13.19
CA LEU A 265 1.18 -22.98 -13.34
C LEU A 265 0.79 -23.08 -14.82
N TYR A 266 1.04 -22.01 -15.58
CA TYR A 266 0.78 -21.99 -17.02
C TYR A 266 1.50 -23.16 -17.71
N ASN A 267 2.82 -23.26 -17.51
CA ASN A 267 3.62 -24.29 -18.18
C ASN A 267 3.25 -25.73 -17.77
N ALA A 268 2.82 -25.92 -16.53
CA ALA A 268 2.52 -27.26 -16.01
C ALA A 268 1.12 -27.77 -16.34
N CYS A 269 0.10 -26.93 -16.31
CA CYS A 269 -1.30 -27.37 -16.30
C CYS A 269 -2.15 -26.79 -17.42
N PHE A 270 -1.84 -25.55 -17.88
CA PHE A 270 -2.78 -24.76 -18.65
C PHE A 270 -3.14 -25.28 -20.03
N PRO A 271 -2.18 -25.65 -20.90
CA PRO A 271 -2.54 -26.11 -22.26
C PRO A 271 -3.50 -27.30 -22.23
N ALA A 272 -3.24 -28.25 -21.35
CA ALA A 272 -4.07 -29.45 -21.22
C ALA A 272 -5.46 -29.15 -20.61
N TYR A 273 -5.50 -28.27 -19.60
CA TYR A 273 -6.76 -27.81 -19.03
C TYR A 273 -7.62 -27.09 -20.07
N TYR A 274 -7.01 -26.16 -20.82
CA TYR A 274 -7.70 -25.41 -21.85
C TYR A 274 -8.24 -26.31 -22.96
N ASP A 275 -7.45 -27.29 -23.43
CA ASP A 275 -7.89 -28.28 -24.43
C ASP A 275 -9.13 -29.05 -23.96
N ALA A 276 -9.11 -29.49 -22.71
CA ALA A 276 -10.25 -30.18 -22.11
C ALA A 276 -11.48 -29.26 -22.01
N LEU A 277 -11.29 -28.03 -21.54
CA LEU A 277 -12.36 -27.06 -21.34
C LEU A 277 -13.02 -26.67 -22.67
N ILE A 278 -12.23 -26.29 -23.68
CA ILE A 278 -12.77 -25.86 -24.97
C ILE A 278 -13.46 -26.97 -25.70
N THR A 279 -12.91 -28.20 -25.62
CA THR A 279 -13.54 -29.40 -26.18
C THR A 279 -14.88 -29.68 -25.54
N TYR A 280 -14.95 -29.51 -24.21
CA TYR A 280 -16.19 -29.71 -23.46
C TYR A 280 -17.23 -28.64 -23.80
N LEU A 281 -16.86 -27.37 -23.80
CA LEU A 281 -17.78 -26.25 -24.10
C LEU A 281 -18.34 -26.33 -25.53
N ASN A 282 -17.54 -26.78 -26.48
CA ASN A 282 -18.00 -26.98 -27.86
C ASN A 282 -19.11 -28.01 -28.01
N LYS A 283 -19.28 -28.96 -27.07
CA LYS A 283 -20.41 -29.91 -27.07
C LYS A 283 -21.76 -29.24 -26.83
N TYR A 284 -21.74 -28.13 -26.07
CA TYR A 284 -22.94 -27.36 -25.69
C TYR A 284 -23.10 -26.10 -26.52
N ARG A 285 -22.33 -25.97 -27.60
CA ARG A 285 -22.28 -24.76 -28.42
C ARG A 285 -23.65 -24.33 -28.93
N ASP A 286 -24.42 -25.27 -29.46
CA ASP A 286 -25.71 -25.00 -30.06
C ASP A 286 -26.76 -24.56 -29.02
N GLU A 287 -26.73 -25.17 -27.82
CA GLU A 287 -27.58 -24.79 -26.69
C GLU A 287 -27.22 -23.39 -26.17
N LEU A 288 -25.93 -23.09 -26.08
CA LEU A 288 -25.44 -21.80 -25.60
C LEU A 288 -25.62 -20.66 -26.62
N LEU A 289 -25.74 -21.00 -27.90
CA LEU A 289 -26.07 -20.05 -28.97
C LEU A 289 -27.57 -19.89 -29.22
N ALA A 290 -28.41 -20.70 -28.58
CA ALA A 290 -29.86 -20.62 -28.73
C ALA A 290 -30.38 -19.20 -28.42
N PRO A 291 -31.37 -18.69 -29.14
CA PRO A 291 -31.86 -17.30 -29.03
C PRO A 291 -32.21 -16.88 -27.60
N GLU A 292 -32.79 -17.79 -26.82
CA GLU A 292 -33.13 -17.58 -25.41
C GLU A 292 -31.92 -17.34 -24.52
N ASN A 293 -30.73 -17.87 -24.88
CA ASN A 293 -29.47 -17.72 -24.18
C ASN A 293 -28.55 -16.67 -24.81
N ASN A 294 -28.90 -16.16 -26.00
CA ASN A 294 -28.07 -15.24 -26.77
C ASN A 294 -28.91 -14.16 -27.45
N ILE A 295 -29.63 -13.37 -26.65
CA ILE A 295 -30.54 -12.31 -27.13
C ILE A 295 -29.84 -11.30 -28.05
N ALA A 296 -28.57 -11.01 -27.79
CA ALA A 296 -27.77 -10.12 -28.62
C ALA A 296 -27.28 -10.76 -29.92
N ALA A 297 -27.58 -12.03 -30.18
CA ALA A 297 -27.16 -12.78 -31.37
C ALA A 297 -25.65 -12.71 -31.64
N PHE A 298 -24.85 -12.91 -30.60
CA PHE A 298 -23.39 -12.92 -30.71
C PHE A 298 -22.88 -14.18 -31.38
N THR A 299 -21.74 -14.08 -32.04
CA THR A 299 -21.03 -15.25 -32.56
C THR A 299 -20.42 -16.07 -31.43
N TRP A 300 -20.15 -17.35 -31.65
CA TRP A 300 -19.50 -18.22 -30.68
C TRP A 300 -18.17 -17.66 -30.18
N LYS A 301 -17.33 -17.16 -31.07
CA LYS A 301 -16.04 -16.53 -30.72
C LYS A 301 -16.18 -15.33 -29.79
N ARG A 302 -17.31 -14.62 -29.85
CA ARG A 302 -17.60 -13.52 -28.96
C ARG A 302 -18.18 -13.98 -27.63
N LEU A 303 -19.05 -14.98 -27.62
CA LEU A 303 -19.62 -15.54 -26.39
C LEU A 303 -18.62 -16.35 -25.58
N LEU A 304 -17.64 -16.96 -26.25
CA LEU A 304 -16.65 -17.79 -25.58
C LEU A 304 -15.87 -17.02 -24.50
N TRP A 305 -15.66 -15.73 -24.67
CA TRP A 305 -15.11 -14.88 -23.62
C TRP A 305 -15.87 -15.01 -22.30
N VAL A 306 -17.16 -14.83 -22.37
CA VAL A 306 -18.06 -14.86 -21.23
C VAL A 306 -18.08 -16.27 -20.61
N TYR A 307 -18.19 -17.28 -21.42
CA TYR A 307 -18.28 -18.65 -20.93
C TYR A 307 -16.97 -19.15 -20.30
N LEU A 308 -15.82 -18.79 -20.86
CA LEU A 308 -14.52 -19.10 -20.24
C LEU A 308 -14.42 -18.51 -18.83
N HIS A 309 -14.94 -17.29 -18.66
CA HIS A 309 -14.95 -16.66 -17.36
C HIS A 309 -15.93 -17.32 -16.39
N ILE A 310 -17.22 -17.34 -16.75
CA ILE A 310 -18.28 -17.81 -15.83
C ILE A 310 -18.04 -19.25 -15.41
N VAL A 311 -17.74 -20.12 -16.38
CA VAL A 311 -17.46 -21.51 -16.10
C VAL A 311 -16.20 -21.64 -15.22
N GLY A 312 -15.16 -20.88 -15.54
CA GLY A 312 -13.95 -20.84 -14.72
C GLY A 312 -14.22 -20.41 -13.28
N ASP A 313 -15.01 -19.37 -13.07
CA ASP A 313 -15.36 -18.89 -11.73
C ASP A 313 -16.22 -19.86 -10.93
N ILE A 314 -17.22 -20.49 -11.57
CA ILE A 314 -18.05 -21.52 -10.93
C ILE A 314 -17.18 -22.71 -10.48
N LEU A 315 -16.30 -23.19 -11.37
CA LEU A 315 -15.41 -24.29 -11.08
C LEU A 315 -14.44 -23.97 -9.93
N LEU A 316 -13.81 -22.80 -10.00
CA LEU A 316 -12.89 -22.33 -8.96
C LEU A 316 -13.59 -22.03 -7.64
N GLY A 317 -14.79 -21.47 -7.69
CA GLY A 317 -15.60 -21.22 -6.50
C GLY A 317 -15.89 -22.52 -5.75
N ARG A 318 -16.32 -23.55 -6.47
CA ARG A 318 -16.55 -24.89 -5.92
C ARG A 318 -15.26 -25.51 -5.35
N PHE A 319 -14.17 -25.46 -6.11
CA PHE A 319 -12.88 -25.99 -5.67
C PHE A 319 -12.35 -25.27 -4.42
N LYS A 320 -12.44 -23.95 -4.38
CA LYS A 320 -12.05 -23.14 -3.23
C LYS A 320 -12.85 -23.51 -1.97
N ALA A 321 -14.14 -23.74 -2.12
CA ALA A 321 -14.99 -24.14 -0.98
C ALA A 321 -14.68 -25.58 -0.51
N GLU A 322 -14.55 -26.55 -1.44
CA GLU A 322 -14.38 -27.97 -1.11
C GLU A 322 -12.96 -28.34 -0.67
N VAL A 323 -11.93 -27.75 -1.30
CA VAL A 323 -10.54 -28.17 -1.14
C VAL A 323 -9.67 -27.15 -0.43
N CYS A 324 -9.82 -25.86 -0.76
CA CYS A 324 -9.02 -24.81 -0.12
C CYS A 324 -9.57 -24.43 1.25
N HIS A 325 -10.83 -24.70 1.56
CA HIS A 325 -11.51 -24.34 2.81
C HIS A 325 -11.41 -22.83 3.10
N THR A 326 -11.65 -22.00 2.08
CA THR A 326 -11.67 -20.55 2.26
C THR A 326 -12.87 -20.12 3.11
N HIS A 327 -12.69 -19.05 3.89
CA HIS A 327 -13.78 -18.50 4.69
C HIS A 327 -14.95 -18.03 3.81
N CYS A 328 -16.16 -18.39 4.21
CA CYS A 328 -17.37 -17.75 3.70
C CYS A 328 -17.46 -16.31 4.22
N TYR A 329 -18.27 -15.46 3.57
CA TYR A 329 -18.42 -14.06 3.99
C TYR A 329 -18.90 -13.94 5.45
N ASP A 330 -19.77 -14.83 5.88
CA ASP A 330 -20.32 -14.83 7.24
C ASP A 330 -19.31 -15.25 8.33
N ASP A 331 -18.25 -15.96 7.95
CA ASP A 331 -17.18 -16.40 8.86
C ASP A 331 -16.09 -15.32 9.03
N ILE A 332 -16.12 -14.26 8.23
CA ILE A 332 -15.13 -13.19 8.28
C ILE A 332 -15.41 -12.28 9.49
N PRO A 333 -14.38 -11.94 10.30
CA PRO A 333 -14.59 -11.13 11.50
C PRO A 333 -15.02 -9.70 11.17
N ASP A 334 -15.91 -9.15 12.01
CA ASP A 334 -16.26 -7.74 11.99
C ASP A 334 -15.05 -6.90 12.46
N ARG A 335 -14.83 -5.76 11.82
CA ARG A 335 -13.78 -4.82 12.20
C ARG A 335 -14.30 -3.74 13.14
N PRO A 336 -13.44 -3.21 14.04
CA PRO A 336 -13.85 -2.20 15.03
C PRO A 336 -14.52 -0.95 14.42
N ASN A 337 -14.09 -0.56 13.23
CA ASN A 337 -14.59 0.64 12.51
C ASN A 337 -15.67 0.30 11.47
N GLY A 338 -16.37 -0.79 11.65
CA GLY A 338 -17.32 -1.32 10.69
C GLY A 338 -16.65 -2.06 9.56
N GLY A 339 -17.45 -2.68 8.70
CA GLY A 339 -16.99 -3.59 7.68
C GLY A 339 -16.67 -4.98 8.22
N ARG A 340 -16.50 -5.92 7.29
CA ARG A 340 -16.20 -7.32 7.56
C ARG A 340 -15.15 -7.79 6.57
N GLY A 341 -13.90 -7.97 7.03
CA GLY A 341 -12.84 -8.29 6.09
C GLY A 341 -11.54 -8.77 6.72
N ILE A 342 -10.84 -9.64 5.98
CA ILE A 342 -9.50 -10.12 6.30
C ILE A 342 -8.48 -9.29 5.54
N ALA A 343 -7.43 -8.83 6.23
CA ALA A 343 -6.32 -8.14 5.60
C ALA A 343 -5.44 -9.14 4.81
N LEU A 344 -5.00 -8.74 3.63
CA LEU A 344 -4.10 -9.49 2.76
C LEU A 344 -2.94 -8.58 2.35
N GLY A 345 -1.69 -9.01 2.57
CA GLY A 345 -0.50 -8.21 2.35
C GLY A 345 0.40 -8.69 1.21
N PHE A 346 1.04 -7.75 0.52
CA PHE A 346 2.09 -8.01 -0.47
C PHE A 346 3.34 -7.20 -0.11
N ASP A 347 4.45 -7.90 0.15
CA ASP A 347 5.76 -7.27 0.34
C ASP A 347 6.37 -6.91 -1.01
N ASN A 348 6.29 -5.64 -1.38
CA ASN A 348 6.84 -5.10 -2.63
C ASN A 348 8.24 -4.46 -2.43
N SER A 349 8.94 -4.76 -1.34
CA SER A 349 10.25 -4.17 -1.00
C SER A 349 11.31 -4.38 -2.09
N ASN A 350 11.27 -5.50 -2.78
CA ASN A 350 12.24 -5.88 -3.81
C ASN A 350 11.71 -5.72 -5.25
N ARG A 351 10.58 -5.06 -5.44
CA ARG A 351 10.03 -4.84 -6.78
C ARG A 351 10.81 -3.74 -7.48
N VAL A 352 11.81 -4.13 -8.26
CA VAL A 352 12.54 -3.26 -9.18
C VAL A 352 11.67 -3.07 -10.43
N GLY A 353 11.00 -1.91 -10.49
CA GLY A 353 10.17 -1.55 -11.64
C GLY A 353 8.86 -2.35 -11.76
N ALA A 354 7.89 -1.81 -12.45
CA ALA A 354 6.77 -2.60 -12.96
C ALA A 354 7.31 -3.45 -14.12
N GLY A 355 8.02 -4.52 -13.79
CA GLY A 355 8.26 -5.59 -14.75
C GLY A 355 6.89 -6.16 -15.08
N ALA A 356 6.46 -5.98 -16.32
CA ALA A 356 5.32 -6.69 -16.86
C ALA A 356 5.44 -8.16 -16.45
N ALA A 357 4.33 -8.78 -16.09
CA ALA A 357 4.26 -10.21 -16.00
C ALA A 357 4.93 -10.78 -17.26
N SER A 358 5.76 -11.80 -17.09
CA SER A 358 6.44 -12.46 -18.23
C SER A 358 5.45 -13.08 -19.23
N ILE A 359 4.18 -13.13 -18.88
CA ILE A 359 3.06 -13.31 -19.80
C ILE A 359 2.64 -11.89 -20.18
N GLU A 360 3.06 -11.41 -21.34
CA GLU A 360 2.48 -10.25 -21.98
C GLU A 360 1.01 -10.60 -22.29
N LEU A 361 0.13 -10.31 -21.34
CA LEU A 361 -1.27 -10.22 -21.67
C LEU A 361 -1.39 -9.06 -22.66
N PRO A 362 -2.02 -9.29 -23.82
CA PRO A 362 -2.32 -8.19 -24.70
C PRO A 362 -3.02 -7.08 -23.91
N GLU A 363 -3.01 -5.83 -24.37
CA GLU A 363 -3.49 -4.60 -23.72
C GLU A 363 -4.96 -4.65 -23.20
N TYR A 364 -5.33 -5.69 -22.48
CA TYR A 364 -6.68 -5.92 -21.93
C TYR A 364 -6.65 -5.76 -20.42
N ALA A 365 -7.47 -4.90 -19.89
CA ALA A 365 -7.80 -4.88 -18.48
C ALA A 365 -9.12 -5.67 -18.28
N TYR A 366 -9.12 -6.53 -17.28
CA TYR A 366 -10.23 -7.33 -16.87
C TYR A 366 -10.67 -6.90 -15.46
N PHE A 367 -11.97 -6.68 -15.29
CA PHE A 367 -12.58 -6.38 -14.00
C PHE A 367 -13.77 -7.30 -13.77
N ASP A 368 -13.87 -7.83 -12.57
CA ASP A 368 -14.98 -8.60 -12.06
C ASP A 368 -15.53 -7.92 -10.80
N GLY A 369 -16.83 -7.71 -10.74
CA GLY A 369 -17.47 -7.16 -9.56
C GLY A 369 -18.98 -6.96 -9.69
N PRO A 370 -19.72 -6.99 -8.57
CA PRO A 370 -21.14 -6.65 -8.56
C PRO A 370 -21.29 -5.13 -8.71
N VAL A 371 -21.99 -4.69 -9.74
CA VAL A 371 -22.23 -3.26 -10.03
C VAL A 371 -23.36 -2.67 -9.20
N ASN A 372 -24.32 -3.46 -8.75
CA ASN A 372 -25.37 -2.97 -7.86
C ASN A 372 -25.90 -4.07 -6.93
N ARG A 373 -25.65 -3.90 -5.62
CA ARG A 373 -26.13 -4.82 -4.57
C ARG A 373 -27.55 -4.56 -4.11
N ASP A 374 -28.12 -3.40 -4.46
CA ASP A 374 -29.44 -2.97 -3.98
C ASP A 374 -30.60 -3.40 -4.90
N LEU A 375 -30.26 -3.90 -6.09
CA LEU A 375 -31.25 -4.51 -6.96
C LEU A 375 -31.45 -5.97 -6.53
N LYS A 376 -32.69 -6.40 -6.38
CA LYS A 376 -33.06 -7.82 -6.23
C LYS A 376 -32.62 -8.66 -7.45
N GLU A 377 -32.23 -8.00 -8.52
CA GLU A 377 -31.62 -8.54 -9.72
C GLU A 377 -30.11 -8.52 -9.54
N PHE A 378 -29.47 -9.68 -9.65
CA PHE A 378 -28.04 -9.78 -9.55
C PHE A 378 -27.42 -9.42 -10.90
N ALA A 379 -26.74 -8.27 -10.98
CA ALA A 379 -25.92 -7.92 -12.12
C ALA A 379 -24.47 -8.22 -11.79
N GLN A 380 -23.85 -9.09 -12.56
CA GLN A 380 -22.42 -9.32 -12.51
C GLN A 380 -21.83 -8.79 -13.81
N ASP A 381 -20.92 -7.82 -13.69
CA ASP A 381 -20.36 -7.15 -14.83
C ASP A 381 -18.99 -7.70 -15.15
N PHE A 382 -18.79 -8.04 -16.41
CA PHE A 382 -17.51 -8.35 -16.98
C PHE A 382 -17.13 -7.26 -17.95
N PHE A 383 -16.09 -6.51 -17.62
CA PHE A 383 -15.56 -5.51 -18.50
C PHE A 383 -14.36 -6.04 -19.24
N HIS A 384 -14.46 -6.00 -20.55
CA HIS A 384 -13.33 -6.10 -21.43
C HIS A 384 -12.98 -4.71 -21.94
N PHE A 385 -11.86 -4.17 -21.48
CA PHE A 385 -11.32 -2.94 -22.03
C PHE A 385 -10.45 -3.25 -23.24
N TRP A 386 -10.96 -2.92 -24.41
CA TRP A 386 -10.07 -2.50 -25.46
C TRP A 386 -9.62 -1.07 -25.14
N SER A 387 -8.33 -0.77 -25.39
CA SER A 387 -7.75 0.55 -25.19
C SER A 387 -8.68 1.65 -25.69
N GLY A 388 -9.23 2.49 -24.79
CA GLY A 388 -10.00 3.66 -25.14
C GLY A 388 -11.41 3.75 -24.56
N LEU A 389 -11.89 2.78 -23.77
CA LEU A 389 -13.13 2.94 -23.01
C LEU A 389 -12.84 3.61 -21.66
N ASP A 390 -13.61 4.66 -21.36
CA ASP A 390 -13.51 5.34 -20.06
C ASP A 390 -14.15 4.46 -18.97
N SER A 391 -13.31 3.88 -18.09
CA SER A 391 -13.76 3.05 -16.98
C SER A 391 -14.77 3.75 -16.07
N ARG A 392 -14.76 5.09 -16.03
CA ARG A 392 -15.68 5.88 -15.22
C ARG A 392 -17.13 5.73 -15.67
N LEU A 393 -17.38 5.44 -16.95
CA LEU A 393 -18.73 5.20 -17.47
C LEU A 393 -19.43 4.03 -16.80
N PHE A 394 -18.70 3.09 -16.22
CA PHE A 394 -19.24 1.87 -15.63
C PHE A 394 -19.30 1.92 -14.10
N PHE A 395 -18.36 2.60 -13.44
CA PHE A 395 -18.40 2.79 -11.99
C PHE A 395 -19.39 3.88 -11.57
N ASP A 396 -19.63 4.85 -12.46
CA ASP A 396 -20.58 5.95 -12.25
C ASP A 396 -21.89 5.76 -13.03
N LEU A 397 -22.19 4.52 -13.52
CA LEU A 397 -23.50 4.28 -14.17
C LEU A 397 -24.61 4.58 -13.14
N PRO A 398 -25.35 5.66 -13.31
CA PRO A 398 -26.51 5.93 -12.46
C PRO A 398 -27.43 4.72 -12.50
N GLY A 399 -28.09 4.38 -11.41
CA GLY A 399 -29.05 3.26 -11.35
C GLY A 399 -30.09 3.27 -12.48
N GLY A 400 -30.29 4.43 -13.11
CA GLY A 400 -31.13 4.60 -14.28
C GLY A 400 -30.72 3.82 -15.55
N VAL A 401 -29.42 3.54 -15.75
CA VAL A 401 -28.99 2.75 -16.94
C VAL A 401 -29.40 1.29 -16.81
N PHE A 402 -29.32 0.71 -15.62
CA PHE A 402 -29.79 -0.66 -15.37
C PHE A 402 -31.28 -0.79 -15.57
N GLU A 403 -32.06 0.20 -15.15
CA GLU A 403 -33.50 0.23 -15.41
C GLU A 403 -33.80 0.31 -16.92
N LEU A 404 -33.04 1.09 -17.68
CA LEU A 404 -33.13 1.11 -19.13
C LEU A 404 -32.78 -0.25 -19.76
N CYS A 405 -31.74 -0.91 -19.27
CA CYS A 405 -31.37 -2.27 -19.68
C CYS A 405 -32.51 -3.25 -19.45
N ARG A 406 -33.11 -3.24 -18.26
CA ARG A 406 -34.24 -4.09 -17.90
C ARG A 406 -35.43 -3.86 -18.80
N ARG A 407 -35.80 -2.60 -19.06
CA ARG A 407 -36.94 -2.23 -19.93
C ARG A 407 -36.69 -2.66 -21.37
N ILE A 408 -35.44 -2.55 -21.88
CA ILE A 408 -35.11 -3.02 -23.23
C ILE A 408 -35.29 -4.54 -23.33
N ILE A 409 -34.77 -5.29 -22.35
CA ILE A 409 -34.84 -6.75 -22.33
C ILE A 409 -36.28 -7.25 -22.26
N LYS A 410 -37.14 -6.57 -21.48
CA LYS A 410 -38.55 -6.89 -21.35
C LYS A 410 -39.41 -6.39 -22.54
N GLY A 411 -38.80 -5.66 -23.48
CA GLY A 411 -39.56 -5.03 -24.59
C GLY A 411 -40.46 -3.89 -24.14
N GLU A 412 -40.22 -3.35 -22.95
CA GLU A 412 -41.04 -2.29 -22.32
C GLU A 412 -40.50 -0.88 -22.60
N LEU A 413 -39.37 -0.76 -23.32
CA LEU A 413 -38.78 0.55 -23.59
C LEU A 413 -39.50 1.26 -24.74
N VAL A 414 -40.12 2.39 -24.41
CA VAL A 414 -40.66 3.35 -25.38
C VAL A 414 -39.83 4.63 -25.29
N PRO A 415 -38.90 4.91 -26.24
CA PRO A 415 -37.98 6.05 -26.16
C PRO A 415 -38.69 7.41 -25.97
N ASP A 416 -39.85 7.57 -26.58
CA ASP A 416 -40.61 8.83 -26.52
C ASP A 416 -41.25 9.08 -25.14
N GLU A 417 -41.44 8.06 -24.34
CA GLU A 417 -42.00 8.15 -22.97
C GLU A 417 -40.95 8.37 -21.89
N LEU A 418 -39.65 8.41 -22.24
CA LEU A 418 -38.58 8.65 -21.31
C LEU A 418 -38.55 10.11 -20.84
N GLY A 419 -38.35 10.33 -19.54
CA GLY A 419 -38.08 11.66 -19.00
C GLY A 419 -36.75 12.21 -19.51
N GLU A 420 -36.49 13.51 -19.37
CA GLU A 420 -35.32 14.18 -19.94
C GLU A 420 -34.00 13.59 -19.43
N GLU A 421 -33.89 13.24 -18.15
CA GLU A 421 -32.72 12.58 -17.56
C GLU A 421 -32.50 11.19 -18.16
N GLN A 422 -33.56 10.40 -18.29
CA GLN A 422 -33.49 9.07 -18.90
C GLN A 422 -33.17 9.13 -20.40
N LYS A 423 -33.64 10.14 -21.14
CA LYS A 423 -33.25 10.37 -22.53
C LYS A 423 -31.77 10.66 -22.67
N CYS A 424 -31.21 11.46 -21.76
CA CYS A 424 -29.79 11.76 -21.74
C CYS A 424 -28.96 10.47 -21.49
N LEU A 425 -29.34 9.68 -20.49
CA LEU A 425 -28.71 8.39 -20.20
C LEU A 425 -28.85 7.40 -21.35
N PHE A 426 -30.01 7.34 -21.97
CA PHE A 426 -30.27 6.45 -23.10
C PHE A 426 -29.42 6.82 -24.30
N SER A 427 -29.33 8.12 -24.63
CA SER A 427 -28.46 8.61 -25.70
C SER A 427 -26.99 8.30 -25.44
N ALA A 428 -26.53 8.55 -24.24
CA ALA A 428 -25.16 8.20 -23.83
C ALA A 428 -24.89 6.68 -23.93
N ALA A 429 -25.85 5.85 -23.53
CA ALA A 429 -25.74 4.41 -23.64
C ALA A 429 -25.67 3.93 -25.11
N ILE A 430 -26.39 4.58 -26.02
CA ILE A 430 -26.31 4.30 -27.48
C ILE A 430 -24.95 4.75 -28.02
N GLU A 431 -24.49 5.96 -27.71
CA GLU A 431 -23.20 6.49 -28.14
C GLU A 431 -22.04 5.60 -27.68
N ASN A 432 -22.15 5.03 -26.49
CA ASN A 432 -21.19 4.08 -25.95
C ASN A 432 -21.41 2.62 -26.40
N GLY A 433 -22.39 2.37 -27.26
CA GLY A 433 -22.63 1.07 -27.86
C GLY A 433 -23.23 0.02 -26.93
N LEU A 434 -23.81 0.42 -25.78
CA LEU A 434 -24.54 -0.49 -24.89
C LEU A 434 -25.83 -1.00 -25.53
N PHE A 435 -26.48 -0.17 -26.33
CA PHE A 435 -27.67 -0.53 -27.09
C PHE A 435 -27.45 -0.30 -28.58
N VAL A 436 -27.94 -1.20 -29.38
CA VAL A 436 -27.90 -1.09 -30.84
C VAL A 436 -29.31 -1.23 -31.40
N LYS A 437 -29.61 -0.54 -32.50
CA LYS A 437 -30.88 -0.62 -33.18
C LYS A 437 -30.82 -1.73 -34.22
N ARG A 438 -31.69 -2.74 -34.10
CA ARG A 438 -31.89 -3.82 -35.10
C ARG A 438 -33.35 -3.91 -35.47
N ASN A 439 -33.64 -3.87 -36.76
CA ASN A 439 -35.03 -3.92 -37.27
C ASN A 439 -35.99 -2.95 -36.53
N ASP A 440 -35.50 -1.71 -36.31
CA ASP A 440 -36.20 -0.63 -35.58
C ASP A 440 -36.45 -0.86 -34.09
N VAL A 441 -35.95 -1.95 -33.52
CA VAL A 441 -36.02 -2.23 -32.09
C VAL A 441 -34.62 -2.06 -31.48
N PHE A 442 -34.54 -1.46 -30.29
CA PHE A 442 -33.31 -1.41 -29.52
C PHE A 442 -33.09 -2.75 -28.83
N VAL A 443 -31.88 -3.29 -29.01
CA VAL A 443 -31.44 -4.53 -28.36
C VAL A 443 -30.15 -4.29 -27.59
N PRO A 444 -29.93 -5.03 -26.49
CA PRO A 444 -28.68 -4.95 -25.77
C PRO A 444 -27.51 -5.42 -26.65
N ASN A 445 -26.41 -4.70 -26.63
CA ASN A 445 -25.15 -5.09 -27.29
C ASN A 445 -24.15 -5.66 -26.26
N TYR A 446 -24.67 -6.33 -25.25
CA TYR A 446 -23.94 -7.02 -24.21
C TYR A 446 -24.59 -8.39 -23.98
N PHE A 447 -23.84 -9.29 -23.33
CA PHE A 447 -24.37 -10.60 -22.99
C PHE A 447 -25.36 -10.48 -21.82
N PHE A 448 -26.55 -10.95 -22.06
CA PHE A 448 -27.58 -11.07 -21.05
C PHE A 448 -28.05 -12.53 -20.99
N ILE A 449 -28.23 -13.03 -19.76
CA ILE A 449 -28.74 -14.38 -19.54
C ILE A 449 -29.78 -14.36 -18.43
N GLY A 450 -30.92 -14.97 -18.72
CA GLY A 450 -31.97 -15.18 -17.73
C GLY A 450 -31.67 -16.37 -16.79
N ARG A 451 -32.59 -16.59 -15.85
CA ARG A 451 -32.46 -17.64 -14.84
C ARG A 451 -32.22 -19.04 -15.43
N GLU A 452 -32.96 -19.43 -16.48
CA GLU A 452 -32.82 -20.75 -17.11
C GLU A 452 -31.47 -20.91 -17.78
N GLY A 453 -30.98 -19.91 -18.50
CA GLY A 453 -29.67 -19.90 -19.10
C GLY A 453 -28.55 -19.94 -18.05
N ARG A 454 -28.72 -19.25 -16.92
CA ARG A 454 -27.78 -19.33 -15.79
C ARG A 454 -27.71 -20.75 -15.23
N LEU A 455 -28.86 -21.39 -14.99
CA LEU A 455 -28.90 -22.79 -14.54
C LEU A 455 -28.27 -23.73 -15.55
N LEU A 456 -28.47 -23.48 -16.85
CA LEU A 456 -27.80 -24.24 -17.90
C LEU A 456 -26.28 -24.12 -17.81
N ILE A 457 -25.73 -22.90 -17.70
CA ILE A 457 -24.28 -22.68 -17.57
C ILE A 457 -23.74 -23.34 -16.29
N GLU A 458 -24.47 -23.20 -15.18
CA GLU A 458 -24.10 -23.79 -13.91
C GLU A 458 -24.03 -25.31 -14.00
N ASN A 459 -25.01 -25.94 -14.63
CA ASN A 459 -25.02 -27.39 -14.89
C ASN A 459 -23.88 -27.81 -15.81
N ILE A 460 -23.61 -27.05 -16.87
CA ILE A 460 -22.47 -27.29 -17.78
C ILE A 460 -21.15 -27.20 -17.01
N ALA A 461 -20.96 -26.15 -16.20
CA ALA A 461 -19.74 -25.98 -15.40
C ALA A 461 -19.56 -27.14 -14.41
N LEU A 462 -20.62 -27.45 -13.64
CA LEU A 462 -20.56 -28.55 -12.67
C LEU A 462 -20.34 -29.92 -13.32
N GLY A 463 -20.87 -30.13 -14.53
CA GLY A 463 -20.61 -31.35 -15.31
C GLY A 463 -19.15 -31.49 -15.78
N PHE A 464 -18.39 -30.39 -15.83
CA PHE A 464 -16.96 -30.40 -16.16
C PHE A 464 -16.06 -30.49 -14.92
N TYR A 465 -16.59 -30.31 -13.72
CA TYR A 465 -15.81 -30.16 -12.50
C TYR A 465 -14.84 -31.33 -12.23
N ASP A 466 -15.31 -32.56 -12.36
CA ASP A 466 -14.47 -33.75 -12.13
C ASP A 466 -13.31 -33.86 -13.12
N THR A 467 -13.46 -33.30 -14.33
CA THR A 467 -12.38 -33.21 -15.33
C THR A 467 -11.40 -32.07 -14.98
N ALA A 468 -11.89 -30.95 -14.46
CA ALA A 468 -11.08 -29.80 -14.10
C ALA A 468 -10.31 -29.99 -12.79
N ARG A 469 -10.90 -30.66 -11.81
CA ARG A 469 -10.39 -30.82 -10.45
C ARG A 469 -8.94 -31.29 -10.35
N PRO A 470 -8.45 -32.31 -11.10
CA PRO A 470 -7.05 -32.70 -11.01
C PRO A 470 -6.05 -31.61 -11.37
N TYR A 471 -6.40 -30.70 -12.30
CA TYR A 471 -5.55 -29.57 -12.67
C TYR A 471 -5.48 -28.54 -11.53
N PHE A 472 -6.61 -28.29 -10.88
CA PHE A 472 -6.67 -27.37 -9.73
C PHE A 472 -5.93 -27.94 -8.51
N GLU A 473 -6.04 -29.25 -8.24
CA GLU A 473 -5.31 -29.93 -7.16
C GLU A 473 -3.81 -29.88 -7.38
N ALA A 474 -3.34 -30.12 -8.59
CA ALA A 474 -1.92 -29.98 -8.94
C ALA A 474 -1.43 -28.56 -8.75
N ALA A 475 -2.18 -27.58 -9.22
CA ALA A 475 -1.87 -26.16 -9.04
C ALA A 475 -1.87 -25.76 -7.57
N TRP A 476 -2.85 -26.19 -6.81
CA TRP A 476 -2.96 -25.90 -5.38
C TRP A 476 -1.78 -26.46 -4.60
N SER A 477 -1.38 -27.70 -4.87
CA SER A 477 -0.18 -28.30 -4.28
C SER A 477 1.08 -27.47 -4.56
N MET A 478 1.28 -27.03 -5.80
CA MET A 478 2.43 -26.19 -6.18
C MET A 478 2.43 -24.84 -5.44
N ILE A 479 1.25 -24.23 -5.29
CA ILE A 479 1.09 -22.97 -4.55
C ILE A 479 1.46 -23.17 -3.08
N LEU A 480 0.91 -24.20 -2.44
CA LEU A 480 1.18 -24.51 -1.04
C LEU A 480 2.67 -24.76 -0.78
N ASP A 481 3.31 -25.58 -1.61
CA ASP A 481 4.73 -25.92 -1.48
C ASP A 481 5.63 -24.67 -1.60
N LYS A 482 5.27 -23.77 -2.54
CA LYS A 482 6.03 -22.52 -2.71
C LYS A 482 5.98 -21.62 -1.48
N TYR A 483 4.80 -21.43 -0.91
CA TYR A 483 4.61 -20.43 0.16
C TYR A 483 4.75 -21.00 1.59
N LYS A 484 4.98 -22.32 1.72
CA LYS A 484 5.08 -23.01 3.02
C LYS A 484 6.12 -22.39 3.96
N SER A 485 7.26 -21.93 3.43
CA SER A 485 8.32 -21.27 4.21
C SER A 485 8.08 -19.78 4.45
N ASP A 486 7.21 -19.17 3.65
CA ASP A 486 7.00 -17.72 3.68
C ASP A 486 5.96 -17.30 4.70
N ILE A 487 5.02 -18.18 5.02
CA ILE A 487 3.92 -17.91 5.94
C ILE A 487 4.24 -18.45 7.33
N PRO A 488 4.17 -17.62 8.40
CA PRO A 488 4.29 -18.08 9.78
C PRO A 488 3.26 -19.16 10.11
N LYS A 489 3.67 -20.18 10.88
CA LYS A 489 2.79 -21.31 11.23
C LYS A 489 1.45 -20.89 11.83
N ARG A 490 1.44 -19.81 12.61
CA ARG A 490 0.23 -19.27 13.24
C ARG A 490 -0.79 -18.76 12.20
N LEU A 491 -0.32 -18.22 11.08
CA LEU A 491 -1.15 -17.65 10.02
C LEU A 491 -1.53 -18.67 8.94
N TRP A 492 -0.99 -19.91 9.04
CA TRP A 492 -1.27 -20.94 8.06
C TRP A 492 -2.75 -21.27 7.89
N PRO A 493 -3.58 -21.35 8.97
CA PRO A 493 -5.01 -21.62 8.82
C PRO A 493 -5.77 -20.60 7.97
N GLN A 494 -5.37 -19.31 8.01
CA GLN A 494 -6.00 -18.25 7.20
C GLN A 494 -5.32 -18.05 5.84
N SER A 495 -4.26 -18.80 5.54
CA SER A 495 -3.51 -18.61 4.29
C SER A 495 -4.30 -19.01 3.04
N ALA A 496 -5.26 -19.92 3.19
CA ALA A 496 -6.11 -20.40 2.09
C ALA A 496 -6.86 -19.25 1.41
N ASP A 497 -7.36 -18.28 2.17
CA ASP A 497 -8.06 -17.12 1.65
C ASP A 497 -7.22 -16.27 0.71
N PHE A 498 -5.91 -16.28 0.94
CA PHE A 498 -4.96 -15.52 0.16
C PHE A 498 -4.35 -16.33 -0.99
N LEU A 499 -3.89 -17.53 -0.69
CA LEU A 499 -3.24 -18.42 -1.65
C LEU A 499 -4.18 -18.87 -2.75
N SER A 500 -5.46 -19.09 -2.44
CA SER A 500 -6.46 -19.49 -3.43
C SER A 500 -6.70 -18.45 -4.52
N ASN A 501 -6.33 -17.17 -4.30
CA ASN A 501 -6.41 -16.15 -5.34
C ASN A 501 -5.45 -16.42 -6.50
N HIS A 502 -4.36 -17.15 -6.29
CA HIS A 502 -3.47 -17.57 -7.38
C HIS A 502 -4.16 -18.51 -8.38
N LEU A 503 -5.19 -19.22 -7.95
CA LEU A 503 -5.96 -20.10 -8.84
C LEU A 503 -6.78 -19.32 -9.88
N SER A 504 -7.06 -18.01 -9.66
CA SER A 504 -7.70 -17.17 -10.68
C SER A 504 -6.87 -17.04 -11.97
N ALA A 505 -5.56 -17.39 -11.90
CA ALA A 505 -4.75 -17.56 -13.10
C ALA A 505 -5.39 -18.54 -14.11
N PHE A 506 -6.19 -19.52 -13.67
CA PHE A 506 -6.91 -20.43 -14.60
C PHE A 506 -7.87 -19.67 -15.51
N VAL A 507 -8.58 -18.67 -15.02
CA VAL A 507 -9.46 -17.82 -15.84
C VAL A 507 -8.62 -16.95 -16.78
N THR A 508 -7.65 -16.23 -16.25
CA THR A 508 -6.81 -15.29 -17.03
C THR A 508 -6.04 -16.01 -18.15
N CYS A 509 -5.43 -17.15 -17.84
CA CYS A 509 -4.65 -17.89 -18.83
C CYS A 509 -5.56 -18.61 -19.85
N SER A 510 -6.82 -18.93 -19.50
CA SER A 510 -7.79 -19.41 -20.49
C SER A 510 -8.05 -18.39 -21.57
N PHE A 511 -8.16 -17.10 -21.22
CA PHE A 511 -8.25 -16.03 -22.21
C PHE A 511 -6.99 -15.93 -23.08
N TYR A 512 -5.81 -16.00 -22.44
CA TYR A 512 -4.55 -15.95 -23.17
C TYR A 512 -4.43 -17.08 -24.20
N GLU A 513 -4.73 -18.32 -23.83
CA GLU A 513 -4.73 -19.45 -24.75
C GLU A 513 -5.79 -19.29 -25.84
N ALA A 514 -6.98 -18.85 -25.49
CA ALA A 514 -8.05 -18.61 -26.45
C ALA A 514 -7.69 -17.55 -27.49
N ILE A 515 -7.04 -16.46 -27.07
CA ILE A 515 -6.53 -15.43 -27.98
C ILE A 515 -5.44 -16.00 -28.88
N LYS A 516 -4.45 -16.65 -28.28
CA LYS A 516 -3.29 -17.23 -28.98
C LYS A 516 -3.70 -18.22 -30.08
N ARG A 517 -4.75 -19.01 -29.81
CA ARG A 517 -5.29 -20.01 -30.74
C ARG A 517 -6.33 -19.44 -31.71
N GLY A 518 -6.77 -18.20 -31.50
CA GLY A 518 -7.82 -17.57 -32.31
C GLY A 518 -9.23 -18.13 -32.07
N ASP A 519 -9.46 -18.77 -30.91
CA ASP A 519 -10.75 -19.31 -30.51
C ASP A 519 -11.71 -18.18 -30.13
N ILE A 520 -11.20 -17.05 -29.63
CA ILE A 520 -11.95 -15.85 -29.36
C ILE A 520 -11.56 -14.74 -30.33
N SER A 521 -12.52 -13.85 -30.64
CA SER A 521 -12.27 -12.71 -31.50
C SER A 521 -11.67 -11.57 -30.71
N THR A 522 -10.52 -11.06 -31.17
CA THR A 522 -9.93 -9.81 -30.69
C THR A 522 -10.40 -8.61 -31.47
N GLU A 523 -11.09 -8.81 -32.60
CA GLU A 523 -11.68 -7.75 -33.38
C GLU A 523 -12.97 -7.27 -32.69
N CYS A 524 -12.88 -6.19 -31.95
CA CYS A 524 -14.04 -5.47 -31.47
C CYS A 524 -14.31 -4.29 -32.40
N ALA A 525 -15.43 -4.34 -33.12
CA ALA A 525 -15.93 -3.13 -33.78
C ALA A 525 -16.23 -2.11 -32.66
N LYS A 526 -15.51 -1.00 -32.62
CA LYS A 526 -15.88 0.11 -31.72
C LYS A 526 -17.32 0.55 -32.02
N PRO A 527 -18.15 0.83 -31.04
CA PRO A 527 -18.00 0.69 -29.61
C PRO A 527 -18.89 -0.47 -29.10
N ALA A 528 -18.32 -1.53 -28.62
CA ALA A 528 -19.09 -2.56 -27.96
C ALA A 528 -18.43 -2.92 -26.64
N PRO A 529 -18.97 -2.47 -25.52
CA PRO A 529 -18.56 -2.99 -24.23
C PRO A 529 -18.94 -4.47 -24.15
N TRP A 530 -18.00 -5.28 -23.68
CA TRP A 530 -18.29 -6.65 -23.31
C TRP A 530 -18.83 -6.62 -21.89
N LEU A 531 -20.15 -6.50 -21.76
CA LEU A 531 -20.86 -6.50 -20.50
C LEU A 531 -21.63 -7.80 -20.40
N SER A 532 -21.53 -8.49 -19.28
CA SER A 532 -22.37 -9.64 -18.96
C SER A 532 -23.28 -9.26 -17.81
N LEU A 533 -24.55 -9.28 -18.04
CA LEU A 533 -25.57 -9.00 -17.04
C LEU A 533 -26.31 -10.30 -16.71
N PHE A 534 -26.32 -10.64 -15.43
CA PHE A 534 -27.13 -11.75 -14.92
C PHE A 534 -28.34 -11.19 -14.19
N THR A 535 -29.51 -11.64 -14.53
CA THR A 535 -30.68 -11.38 -13.69
C THR A 535 -31.05 -12.64 -12.93
N SER A 536 -31.22 -12.52 -11.64
CA SER A 536 -31.90 -13.50 -10.81
C SER A 536 -33.29 -12.94 -10.48
N GLU A 537 -34.22 -13.06 -11.40
CA GLU A 537 -35.61 -12.90 -10.98
C GLU A 537 -36.06 -14.14 -10.19
N PRO A 538 -36.86 -13.93 -9.12
CA PRO A 538 -37.41 -15.02 -8.33
C PRO A 538 -38.31 -15.98 -9.13
#